data_9fce8e8ebc40f053ced5a46fd9e540a9
#
_entry.id   9fce8e8ebc40f053ced5a46fd9e540a9
#
_cell.length_a   1.000
_cell.length_b   1.000
_cell.length_c   1.000
_cell.angle_alpha   90.00
_cell.angle_beta   90.00
_cell.angle_gamma   90.00
#
_symmetry.space_group_name_H-M   'P 1'
#
loop_
_entity.id
_entity.type
_entity.pdbx_description
1 polymer ?
#
loop_
_entity_poly.entity_id
_entity_poly.type
_entity_poly.pdbx_seq_one_letter_code
_entity_poly.pdbx_strand_id
1 'polypeptide(L)'
;MNNLKILITKLSSCARMALEKSANSCIAQHNYEIEIEHFFLELLQQTSKNDLQLLLAKYKISTDGLIDDLKQSIAQLPKGHNRTPIFAKSIIHLLEQAWLLASAEQKPVIRSGHLLVVLLTASDLYQIA
;
A
#
# COMPACT_ATOMS: atom_id res chain seq x y z
N MET A 1 0.57 -1.67 19.44
CA MET A 1 0.90 -0.48 18.65
C MET A 1 -0.35 0.30 18.32
N ASN A 2 -0.60 1.28 19.14
CA ASN A 2 -1.83 2.05 19.01
C ASN A 2 -1.85 2.93 17.77
N ASN A 3 -0.67 3.35 17.30
CA ASN A 3 -0.59 4.23 16.13
C ASN A 3 -1.16 3.61 14.87
N LEU A 4 -0.96 2.32 14.67
CA LEU A 4 -1.45 1.67 13.45
C LEU A 4 -2.97 1.71 13.37
N LYS A 5 -3.66 1.44 14.47
CA LYS A 5 -5.12 1.50 14.49
C LYS A 5 -5.63 2.90 14.16
N ILE A 6 -4.99 3.92 14.73
CA ILE A 6 -5.38 5.31 14.47
C ILE A 6 -5.13 5.65 13.00
N LEU A 7 -3.97 5.26 12.46
CA LEU A 7 -3.63 5.54 11.08
C LEU A 7 -4.62 4.89 10.11
N ILE A 8 -5.04 3.66 10.41
CA ILE A 8 -6.03 2.96 9.57
C ILE A 8 -7.34 3.74 9.54
N THR A 9 -7.74 4.34 10.66
CA THR A 9 -8.97 5.15 10.67
C THR A 9 -8.85 6.43 9.84
N LYS A 10 -7.62 6.88 9.56
CA LYS A 10 -7.39 8.07 8.74
C LYS A 10 -7.32 7.76 7.25
N LEU A 11 -7.30 6.50 6.86
CA LEU A 11 -7.28 6.14 5.44
C LEU A 11 -8.62 6.45 4.78
N SER A 12 -8.57 6.86 3.52
CA SER A 12 -9.78 6.96 2.70
C SER A 12 -10.40 5.55 2.58
N SER A 13 -11.69 5.49 2.22
CA SER A 13 -12.37 4.19 2.12
C SER A 13 -11.70 3.28 1.09
N CYS A 14 -11.23 3.82 -0.04
CA CYS A 14 -10.52 3.03 -1.04
C CYS A 14 -9.21 2.46 -0.49
N ALA A 15 -8.44 3.30 0.21
CA ALA A 15 -7.16 2.86 0.77
C ALA A 15 -7.37 1.85 1.90
N ARG A 16 -8.39 2.05 2.74
CA ARG A 16 -8.69 1.10 3.81
C ARG A 16 -9.09 -0.26 3.23
N MET A 17 -9.96 -0.25 2.22
CA MET A 17 -10.38 -1.49 1.58
C MET A 17 -9.19 -2.23 0.95
N ALA A 18 -8.28 -1.50 0.31
CA ALA A 18 -7.08 -2.11 -0.27
C ALA A 18 -6.20 -2.74 0.81
N LEU A 19 -6.07 -2.07 1.96
CA LEU A 19 -5.25 -2.60 3.04
C LEU A 19 -5.87 -3.88 3.62
N GLU A 20 -7.19 -3.91 3.78
CA GLU A 20 -7.89 -5.10 4.25
C GLU A 20 -7.73 -6.26 3.27
N LYS A 21 -7.87 -6.00 1.97
CA LYS A 21 -7.68 -7.03 0.96
C LYS A 21 -6.24 -7.50 0.87
N SER A 22 -5.28 -6.62 1.14
CA SER A 22 -3.88 -6.99 1.13
C SER A 22 -3.57 -8.00 2.24
N ALA A 23 -4.24 -7.90 3.38
CA ALA A 23 -4.08 -8.88 4.44
C ALA A 23 -4.57 -10.26 3.97
N ASN A 24 -5.72 -10.31 3.30
CA ASN A 24 -6.27 -11.55 2.76
C ASN A 24 -5.35 -12.15 1.69
N SER A 25 -4.80 -11.30 0.82
CA SER A 25 -3.87 -11.74 -0.22
C SER A 25 -2.59 -12.32 0.40
N CYS A 26 -2.09 -11.68 1.44
CA CYS A 26 -0.90 -12.16 2.15
C CYS A 26 -1.14 -13.55 2.75
N ILE A 27 -2.32 -13.77 3.34
CA ILE A 27 -2.69 -15.06 3.90
C ILE A 27 -2.73 -16.11 2.78
N ALA A 28 -3.37 -15.78 1.65
CA ALA A 28 -3.48 -16.69 0.52
C ALA A 28 -2.13 -17.10 -0.05
N GLN A 29 -1.14 -16.19 0.00
CA GLN A 29 0.21 -16.45 -0.49
C GLN A 29 1.12 -17.06 0.58
N HIS A 30 0.62 -17.24 1.80
CA HIS A 30 1.39 -17.77 2.95
C HIS A 30 2.64 -16.93 3.25
N ASN A 31 2.55 -15.62 3.03
CA ASN A 31 3.63 -14.70 3.38
C ASN A 31 3.59 -14.38 4.87
N TYR A 32 4.75 -14.00 5.42
CA TYR A 32 4.89 -13.72 6.86
C TYR A 32 4.42 -12.33 7.23
N GLU A 33 4.62 -11.36 6.34
CA GLU A 33 4.27 -9.96 6.61
C GLU A 33 3.50 -9.38 5.44
N ILE A 34 2.58 -8.47 5.77
CA ILE A 34 1.86 -7.70 4.76
C ILE A 34 2.79 -6.56 4.34
N GLU A 35 3.29 -6.63 3.11
CA GLU A 35 4.28 -5.71 2.58
C GLU A 35 3.63 -4.63 1.73
N ILE A 36 4.42 -3.59 1.41
CA ILE A 36 3.96 -2.50 0.56
C ILE A 36 3.48 -3.03 -0.79
N GLU A 37 4.14 -4.05 -1.33
CA GLU A 37 3.75 -4.67 -2.60
C GLU A 37 2.32 -5.20 -2.57
N HIS A 38 1.93 -5.84 -1.47
CA HIS A 38 0.55 -6.33 -1.31
C HIS A 38 -0.44 -5.17 -1.36
N PHE A 39 -0.12 -4.10 -0.65
CA PHE A 39 -1.00 -2.95 -0.51
C PHE A 39 -1.19 -2.24 -1.86
N PHE A 40 -0.09 -1.93 -2.54
CA PHE A 40 -0.17 -1.22 -3.82
C PHE A 40 -0.79 -2.08 -4.91
N LEU A 41 -0.55 -3.39 -4.89
CA LEU A 41 -1.21 -4.29 -5.85
C LEU A 41 -2.74 -4.19 -5.71
N GLU A 42 -3.25 -4.20 -4.48
CA GLU A 42 -4.69 -4.09 -4.27
C GLU A 42 -5.23 -2.72 -4.71
N LEU A 43 -4.47 -1.65 -4.47
CA LEU A 43 -4.87 -0.33 -4.95
C LEU A 43 -4.97 -0.29 -6.46
N LEU A 44 -4.04 -0.92 -7.17
CA LEU A 44 -4.04 -0.93 -8.64
C LEU A 44 -5.15 -1.79 -9.21
N GLN A 45 -5.62 -2.80 -8.48
CA GLN A 45 -6.63 -3.73 -8.96
C GLN A 45 -8.06 -3.33 -8.59
N GLN A 46 -8.27 -2.21 -7.94
CA GLN A 46 -9.61 -1.75 -7.59
C GLN A 46 -10.42 -1.42 -8.84
N THR A 47 -11.71 -1.78 -8.83
CA THR A 47 -12.60 -1.50 -9.94
C THR A 47 -12.97 -0.03 -10.01
N SER A 48 -13.12 0.63 -8.86
CA SER A 48 -13.34 2.07 -8.80
C SER A 48 -12.00 2.78 -8.92
N LYS A 49 -11.94 3.84 -9.71
CA LYS A 49 -10.69 4.57 -9.87
C LYS A 49 -10.35 5.36 -8.62
N ASN A 50 -9.14 5.16 -8.11
CA ASN A 50 -8.60 5.92 -7.00
C ASN A 50 -7.54 6.90 -7.50
N ASP A 51 -6.99 7.71 -6.57
CA ASP A 51 -6.00 8.73 -6.94
C ASP A 51 -4.78 8.12 -7.62
N LEU A 52 -4.32 6.97 -7.14
CA LEU A 52 -3.16 6.29 -7.71
C LEU A 52 -3.41 5.94 -9.18
N GLN A 53 -4.55 5.31 -9.46
CA GLN A 53 -4.90 4.92 -10.82
C GLN A 53 -5.04 6.15 -11.73
N LEU A 54 -5.64 7.21 -11.21
CA LEU A 54 -5.80 8.45 -11.98
C LEU A 54 -4.45 9.09 -12.31
N LEU A 55 -3.52 9.10 -11.35
CA LEU A 55 -2.19 9.64 -11.58
C LEU A 55 -1.42 8.82 -12.61
N LEU A 56 -1.50 7.50 -12.53
CA LEU A 56 -0.83 6.65 -13.51
C LEU A 56 -1.38 6.87 -14.91
N ALA A 57 -2.70 7.02 -15.04
CA ALA A 57 -3.32 7.29 -16.33
C ALA A 57 -2.87 8.65 -16.88
N LYS A 58 -2.79 9.66 -16.00
CA LYS A 58 -2.38 11.01 -16.39
C LYS A 58 -0.96 11.03 -16.96
N TYR A 59 -0.05 10.26 -16.37
CA TYR A 59 1.35 10.20 -16.82
C TYR A 59 1.60 9.06 -17.79
N LYS A 60 0.54 8.38 -18.26
CA LYS A 60 0.61 7.31 -19.26
C LYS A 60 1.52 6.17 -18.82
N ILE A 61 1.49 5.84 -17.54
CA ILE A 61 2.22 4.73 -16.98
C ILE A 61 1.35 3.49 -17.06
N SER A 62 1.92 2.37 -17.53
CA SER A 62 1.18 1.12 -17.69
C SER A 62 0.81 0.52 -16.34
N THR A 63 -0.47 0.49 -16.02
CA THR A 63 -0.97 -0.16 -14.80
C THR A 63 -0.71 -1.67 -14.85
N ASP A 64 -0.94 -2.30 -16.01
CA ASP A 64 -0.74 -3.75 -16.16
C ASP A 64 0.72 -4.12 -15.94
N GLY A 65 1.66 -3.31 -16.43
CA GLY A 65 3.09 -3.53 -16.21
C GLY A 65 3.45 -3.47 -14.72
N LEU A 66 2.90 -2.48 -14.00
CA LEU A 66 3.15 -2.38 -12.57
C LEU A 66 2.53 -3.54 -11.80
N ILE A 67 1.33 -3.97 -12.18
CA ILE A 67 0.68 -5.12 -11.55
C ILE A 67 1.56 -6.36 -11.72
N ASP A 68 2.08 -6.60 -12.91
CA ASP A 68 2.94 -7.76 -13.17
C ASP A 68 4.22 -7.68 -12.33
N ASP A 69 4.85 -6.51 -12.26
CA ASP A 69 6.06 -6.32 -11.46
C ASP A 69 5.79 -6.58 -9.98
N LEU A 70 4.68 -6.09 -9.46
CA LEU A 70 4.31 -6.31 -8.06
C LEU A 70 4.03 -7.78 -7.78
N LYS A 71 3.35 -8.47 -8.70
CA LYS A 71 3.10 -9.91 -8.55
C LYS A 71 4.40 -10.70 -8.51
N GLN A 72 5.36 -10.33 -9.35
CA GLN A 72 6.67 -10.98 -9.35
C GLN A 72 7.41 -10.74 -8.04
N SER A 73 7.37 -9.51 -7.52
CA SER A 73 7.99 -9.20 -6.24
C SER A 73 7.36 -10.00 -5.10
N ILE A 74 6.03 -10.10 -5.09
CA ILE A 74 5.31 -10.86 -4.07
C ILE A 74 5.68 -12.35 -4.15
N ALA A 75 5.85 -12.88 -5.36
CA ALA A 75 6.20 -14.29 -5.55
C ALA A 75 7.57 -14.62 -4.96
N GLN A 76 8.43 -13.63 -4.78
CA GLN A 76 9.77 -13.81 -4.21
C GLN A 76 9.80 -13.62 -2.69
N LEU A 77 8.70 -13.18 -2.09
CA LEU A 77 8.66 -13.00 -0.63
C LEU A 77 8.66 -14.37 0.07
N PRO A 78 9.21 -14.43 1.31
CA PRO A 78 9.21 -15.69 2.05
C PRO A 78 7.81 -16.25 2.23
N LYS A 79 7.67 -17.56 2.11
CA LYS A 79 6.39 -18.28 2.18
C LYS A 79 6.45 -19.37 3.24
N GLY A 80 5.30 -19.99 3.51
CA GLY A 80 5.20 -21.09 4.46
C GLY A 80 4.62 -20.70 5.81
N HIS A 81 4.14 -19.46 5.92
CA HIS A 81 3.56 -18.97 7.17
C HIS A 81 2.12 -19.50 7.30
N ASN A 82 1.81 -20.08 8.47
CA ASN A 82 0.50 -20.66 8.74
C ASN A 82 -0.31 -19.88 9.76
N ARG A 83 0.18 -18.72 10.16
CA ARG A 83 -0.49 -17.88 11.16
C ARG A 83 -0.94 -16.59 10.53
N THR A 84 -1.70 -15.80 11.27
CA THR A 84 -2.11 -14.47 10.83
C THR A 84 -0.87 -13.62 10.61
N PRO A 85 -0.70 -13.06 9.40
CA PRO A 85 0.46 -12.21 9.14
C PRO A 85 0.37 -10.90 9.89
N ILE A 86 1.52 -10.26 10.11
CA ILE A 86 1.59 -8.93 10.70
C ILE A 86 1.91 -7.92 9.61
N PHE A 87 1.62 -6.66 9.89
CA PHE A 87 1.99 -5.59 8.97
C PHE A 87 3.49 -5.34 9.06
N ALA A 88 4.16 -5.24 7.91
CA ALA A 88 5.56 -4.92 7.85
C ALA A 88 5.80 -3.51 8.39
N LYS A 89 6.98 -3.28 8.96
CA LYS A 89 7.35 -1.96 9.47
C LYS A 89 7.29 -0.90 8.38
N SER A 90 7.59 -1.28 7.14
CA SER A 90 7.55 -0.36 6.01
C SER A 90 6.14 0.17 5.76
N ILE A 91 5.11 -0.67 5.94
CA ILE A 91 3.73 -0.21 5.80
C ILE A 91 3.38 0.79 6.90
N ILE A 92 3.73 0.48 8.14
CA ILE A 92 3.45 1.38 9.27
C ILE A 92 4.12 2.73 9.03
N HIS A 93 5.37 2.71 8.61
CA HIS A 93 6.12 3.93 8.32
C HIS A 93 5.51 4.71 7.17
N LEU A 94 5.08 4.00 6.11
CA LEU A 94 4.41 4.62 4.97
C LEU A 94 3.15 5.37 5.43
N LEU A 95 2.33 4.74 6.26
CA LEU A 95 1.10 5.36 6.74
C LEU A 95 1.38 6.57 7.63
N GLU A 96 2.40 6.48 8.48
CA GLU A 96 2.80 7.60 9.34
C GLU A 96 3.22 8.81 8.50
N GLN A 97 4.06 8.59 7.50
CA GLN A 97 4.53 9.67 6.64
C GLN A 97 3.40 10.23 5.78
N ALA A 98 2.52 9.36 5.29
CA ALA A 98 1.38 9.81 4.50
C ALA A 98 0.41 10.64 5.34
N TRP A 99 0.23 10.29 6.62
CA TRP A 99 -0.62 11.07 7.51
C TRP A 99 -0.01 12.46 7.78
N LEU A 100 1.32 12.53 7.94
CA LEU A 100 1.99 13.81 8.09
C LEU A 100 1.78 14.70 6.86
N LEU A 101 1.87 14.11 5.67
CA LEU A 101 1.65 14.83 4.42
C LEU A 101 0.20 15.33 4.32
N ALA A 102 -0.77 14.46 4.59
CA ALA A 102 -2.17 14.83 4.53
C ALA A 102 -2.49 15.93 5.53
N SER A 103 -1.95 15.83 6.75
CA SER A 103 -2.15 16.82 7.79
C SER A 103 -1.55 18.17 7.40
N ALA A 104 -0.37 18.17 6.77
CA ALA A 104 0.25 19.41 6.30
C ALA A 104 -0.59 20.09 5.24
N GLU A 105 -1.33 19.32 4.45
CA GLU A 105 -2.25 19.82 3.44
C GLU A 105 -3.64 20.12 4.02
N GLN A 106 -3.80 19.96 5.31
CA GLN A 106 -5.08 20.15 6.01
C GLN A 106 -6.18 19.23 5.46
N LYS A 107 -5.80 18.01 5.08
CA LYS A 107 -6.74 17.00 4.62
C LYS A 107 -7.10 16.05 5.76
N PRO A 108 -8.37 15.66 5.89
CA PRO A 108 -8.80 14.82 7.02
C PRO A 108 -8.51 13.34 6.83
N VAL A 109 -8.13 12.92 5.61
CA VAL A 109 -7.91 11.51 5.31
C VAL A 109 -6.63 11.33 4.49
N ILE A 110 -6.07 10.13 4.59
CA ILE A 110 -4.94 9.69 3.75
C ILE A 110 -5.52 9.08 2.48
N ARG A 111 -5.21 9.67 1.34
CA ARG A 111 -5.65 9.15 0.04
C ARG A 111 -4.48 8.40 -0.63
N SER A 112 -4.80 7.59 -1.64
CA SER A 112 -3.76 6.82 -2.34
C SER A 112 -2.72 7.72 -3.00
N GLY A 113 -3.10 8.96 -3.37
CA GLY A 113 -2.14 9.93 -3.88
C GLY A 113 -1.09 10.30 -2.86
N HIS A 114 -1.47 10.48 -1.57
CA HIS A 114 -0.51 10.74 -0.50
C HIS A 114 0.47 9.58 -0.35
N LEU A 115 -0.04 8.36 -0.41
CA LEU A 115 0.79 7.16 -0.31
C LEU A 115 1.83 7.09 -1.42
N LEU A 116 1.41 7.41 -2.64
CA LEU A 116 2.32 7.42 -3.78
C LEU A 116 3.42 8.47 -3.62
N VAL A 117 3.07 9.68 -3.19
CA VAL A 117 4.05 10.75 -3.00
C VAL A 117 5.10 10.32 -1.97
N VAL A 118 4.67 9.75 -0.84
CA VAL A 118 5.60 9.28 0.19
C VAL A 118 6.53 8.20 -0.38
N LEU A 119 5.98 7.24 -1.12
CA LEU A 119 6.77 6.17 -1.69
C LEU A 119 7.85 6.71 -2.62
N LEU A 120 7.50 7.68 -3.46
CA LEU A 120 8.45 8.25 -4.42
C LEU A 120 9.52 9.12 -3.75
N THR A 121 9.19 9.78 -2.63
CA THR A 121 10.12 10.69 -1.98
C THR A 121 10.97 10.02 -0.90
N ALA A 122 10.58 8.83 -0.44
CA ALA A 122 11.29 8.09 0.59
C ALA A 122 11.72 6.72 0.07
N SER A 123 12.15 6.66 -1.17
CA SER A 123 12.47 5.40 -1.85
C SER A 123 13.60 4.63 -1.18
N ASP A 124 14.52 5.31 -0.50
CA ASP A 124 15.60 4.67 0.25
C ASP A 124 15.09 3.85 1.43
N LEU A 125 13.88 4.14 1.92
CA LEU A 125 13.29 3.39 3.02
C LEU A 125 12.52 2.17 2.55
N TYR A 126 12.03 2.16 1.33
CA TYR A 126 11.12 1.14 0.85
C TYR A 126 11.73 0.18 -0.17
N GLN A 127 12.72 0.60 -0.88
CA GLN A 127 13.49 -0.24 -1.82
C GLN A 127 12.65 -1.19 -2.67
N ILE A 128 11.57 -0.68 -3.21
CA ILE A 128 10.77 -1.44 -4.16
C ILE A 128 11.46 -1.31 -5.51
N ALA A 129 12.04 -2.37 -5.93
CA ALA A 129 12.79 -2.38 -7.18
C ALA A 129 11.85 -2.48 -8.38
#